data_8febc9b872556d058242a120580775f8
#
_entry.id   8febc9b872556d058242a120580775f8
#
_cell.length_a   1.000
_cell.length_b   1.000
_cell.length_c   1.000
_cell.angle_alpha   90.00
_cell.angle_beta   90.00
_cell.angle_gamma   90.00
#
_symmetry.space_group_name_H-M   'P 1'
#
loop_
_entity.id
_entity.type
_entity.pdbx_description
1 polymer ?
#
loop_
_entity_poly.entity_id
_entity_poly.type
_entity_poly.pdbx_seq_one_letter_code
_entity_poly.pdbx_strand_id
1 'polypeptide(L)'
;MPIYARAGWLVEDVIRSARAPNGTTELLLDVFVHDVASSRLVTLGLSPLAGDVIWPLRLARFAMRPLFDFTGLRAFRERLHPKAWEPVFLVYPHSESWVVHIVDALRAFAGGSLVRFGARSLVRHPSGPPWLLALPLVPWSVGLAWLALSHRAPWLGFSASQLWAWVAFDLVLALGLYRAALRPRLTRLVPVAAFAAIDAALSLHHAVVTGRGAASVEATLRFLAVAAPCCGSVVLGWACLRACESWGRKNATSSVVPSKL
;
A
#
# COMPACT_ATOMS: atom_id res chain seq x y z
N MET A 1 -19.83 -20.51 6.25
CA MET A 1 -19.12 -21.69 6.79
C MET A 1 -19.63 -21.97 8.21
N PRO A 2 -20.10 -23.19 8.55
CA PRO A 2 -20.58 -23.53 9.88
C PRO A 2 -19.43 -23.60 10.89
N ILE A 3 -19.70 -23.14 12.12
CA ILE A 3 -18.80 -23.24 13.27
C ILE A 3 -19.44 -24.22 14.26
N TYR A 4 -19.17 -25.50 14.12
CA TYR A 4 -19.83 -26.56 14.89
C TYR A 4 -19.63 -26.43 16.40
N ALA A 5 -18.42 -26.05 16.84
CA ALA A 5 -18.09 -25.93 18.27
C ALA A 5 -18.89 -24.82 18.99
N ARG A 6 -19.47 -23.85 18.27
CA ARG A 6 -20.24 -22.74 18.84
C ARG A 6 -21.67 -22.66 18.31
N ALA A 7 -22.13 -23.68 17.60
CA ALA A 7 -23.45 -23.70 16.96
C ALA A 7 -23.71 -22.39 16.17
N GLY A 8 -22.77 -22.01 15.34
CA GLY A 8 -22.77 -20.72 14.67
C GLY A 8 -22.28 -20.75 13.24
N TRP A 9 -22.21 -19.56 12.64
CA TRP A 9 -21.81 -19.36 11.26
C TRP A 9 -20.73 -18.30 11.13
N LEU A 10 -19.74 -18.57 10.26
CA LEU A 10 -18.75 -17.60 9.79
C LEU A 10 -19.11 -17.17 8.36
N VAL A 11 -19.27 -15.88 8.14
CA VAL A 11 -19.31 -15.29 6.81
C VAL A 11 -17.86 -15.04 6.39
N GLU A 12 -17.36 -15.90 5.50
CA GLU A 12 -15.96 -15.84 5.06
C GLU A 12 -15.76 -14.78 3.98
N ASP A 13 -16.57 -14.87 2.91
CA ASP A 13 -16.51 -13.94 1.78
C ASP A 13 -17.89 -13.46 1.37
N VAL A 14 -18.00 -12.18 1.04
CA VAL A 14 -19.17 -11.60 0.37
C VAL A 14 -18.74 -11.13 -1.01
N ILE A 15 -19.10 -11.93 -2.01
CA ILE A 15 -18.72 -11.67 -3.39
C ILE A 15 -19.87 -10.97 -4.13
N ARG A 16 -19.57 -9.82 -4.73
CA ARG A 16 -20.53 -9.10 -5.56
C ARG A 16 -19.93 -8.71 -6.91
N SER A 17 -20.75 -8.57 -7.92
CA SER A 17 -20.33 -7.99 -9.19
C SER A 17 -19.90 -6.55 -9.01
N ALA A 18 -18.91 -6.09 -9.79
CA ALA A 18 -18.51 -4.69 -9.82
C ALA A 18 -19.64 -3.74 -10.29
N ARG A 19 -20.67 -4.28 -10.95
CA ARG A 19 -21.85 -3.55 -11.44
C ARG A 19 -23.02 -3.61 -10.44
N ALA A 20 -22.91 -4.36 -9.35
CA ALA A 20 -23.97 -4.46 -8.36
C ALA A 20 -24.26 -3.09 -7.73
N PRO A 21 -25.54 -2.75 -7.49
CA PRO A 21 -25.92 -1.50 -6.85
C PRO A 21 -25.29 -1.33 -5.46
N ASN A 22 -25.17 -0.09 -5.02
CA ASN A 22 -24.79 0.18 -3.62
C ASN A 22 -25.84 -0.41 -2.68
N GLY A 23 -25.39 -0.96 -1.54
CA GLY A 23 -26.25 -1.64 -0.58
C GLY A 23 -26.42 -3.15 -0.83
N THR A 24 -25.95 -3.68 -1.99
CA THR A 24 -26.06 -5.12 -2.26
C THR A 24 -25.37 -6.00 -1.21
N THR A 25 -24.21 -5.56 -0.70
CA THR A 25 -23.47 -6.30 0.33
C THR A 25 -24.22 -6.31 1.64
N GLU A 26 -24.77 -5.16 2.03
CA GLU A 26 -25.59 -5.00 3.23
C GLU A 26 -26.85 -5.85 3.15
N LEU A 27 -27.55 -5.85 2.01
CA LEU A 27 -28.74 -6.68 1.80
C LEU A 27 -28.40 -8.18 1.85
N LEU A 28 -27.30 -8.62 1.23
CA LEU A 28 -26.88 -10.02 1.30
C LEU A 28 -26.59 -10.47 2.74
N LEU A 29 -25.94 -9.60 3.52
CA LEU A 29 -25.68 -9.88 4.93
C LEU A 29 -26.95 -9.89 5.77
N ASP A 30 -27.88 -8.97 5.53
CA ASP A 30 -29.15 -8.89 6.22
C ASP A 30 -29.99 -10.16 5.96
N VAL A 31 -30.16 -10.56 4.72
CA VAL A 31 -30.84 -11.80 4.34
C VAL A 31 -30.18 -13.02 5.01
N PHE A 32 -28.84 -13.11 4.97
CA PHE A 32 -28.12 -14.21 5.60
C PHE A 32 -28.35 -14.25 7.12
N VAL A 33 -28.26 -13.09 7.80
CA VAL A 33 -28.47 -13.04 9.26
C VAL A 33 -29.88 -13.44 9.62
N HIS A 34 -30.89 -13.06 8.85
CA HIS A 34 -32.28 -13.50 9.06
C HIS A 34 -32.45 -15.01 8.85
N ASP A 35 -31.81 -15.56 7.83
CA ASP A 35 -31.87 -16.98 7.50
C ASP A 35 -31.27 -17.87 8.61
N VAL A 36 -30.21 -17.36 9.26
CA VAL A 36 -29.51 -18.05 10.35
C VAL A 36 -29.86 -17.51 11.74
N ALA A 37 -31.00 -16.81 11.91
CA ALA A 37 -31.39 -16.14 13.16
C ALA A 37 -31.52 -17.06 14.35
N SER A 38 -31.77 -18.36 14.13
CA SER A 38 -31.82 -19.40 15.18
C SER A 38 -30.44 -19.79 15.71
N SER A 39 -29.36 -19.38 15.04
CA SER A 39 -28.00 -19.73 15.44
C SER A 39 -27.50 -18.91 16.62
N ARG A 40 -26.70 -19.55 17.49
CA ARG A 40 -26.15 -18.89 18.70
C ARG A 40 -25.12 -17.81 18.36
N LEU A 41 -24.40 -17.95 17.23
CA LEU A 41 -23.33 -17.08 16.83
C LEU A 41 -23.34 -16.87 15.31
N VAL A 42 -23.25 -15.60 14.90
CA VAL A 42 -22.93 -15.22 13.53
C VAL A 42 -21.74 -14.28 13.57
N THR A 43 -20.67 -14.61 12.88
CA THR A 43 -19.46 -13.79 12.85
C THR A 43 -19.05 -13.44 11.41
N LEU A 44 -18.60 -12.21 11.22
CA LEU A 44 -18.05 -11.70 9.95
C LEU A 44 -16.53 -11.90 9.86
N GLY A 45 -15.96 -12.72 10.72
CA GLY A 45 -14.54 -13.00 10.78
C GLY A 45 -13.70 -11.85 11.35
N LEU A 46 -12.40 -11.87 11.03
CA LEU A 46 -11.41 -10.97 11.60
C LEU A 46 -11.50 -9.55 11.04
N SER A 47 -11.44 -8.54 11.93
CA SER A 47 -11.05 -7.18 11.60
C SER A 47 -9.57 -6.99 11.97
N PRO A 48 -8.62 -7.28 11.07
CA PRO A 48 -7.21 -7.27 11.41
C PRO A 48 -6.78 -5.87 11.82
N LEU A 49 -5.93 -5.79 12.85
CA LEU A 49 -5.39 -4.53 13.37
C LEU A 49 -6.44 -3.49 13.78
N ALA A 50 -7.71 -3.90 13.99
CA ALA A 50 -8.76 -3.03 14.51
C ALA A 50 -8.64 -2.89 16.03
N GLY A 51 -9.00 -1.73 16.59
CA GLY A 51 -8.92 -1.47 18.04
C GLY A 51 -7.53 -1.05 18.52
N ASP A 52 -7.31 -1.24 19.83
CA ASP A 52 -6.03 -0.92 20.45
C ASP A 52 -5.03 -2.04 20.21
N VAL A 53 -3.99 -1.69 19.48
CA VAL A 53 -2.87 -2.57 19.17
C VAL A 53 -1.55 -1.94 19.63
N ILE A 54 -0.56 -2.77 19.94
CA ILE A 54 0.78 -2.32 20.33
C ILE A 54 1.40 -1.41 19.25
N TRP A 55 2.31 -0.54 19.66
CA TRP A 55 2.88 0.50 18.78
C TRP A 55 3.46 -0.02 17.45
N PRO A 56 4.16 -1.19 17.36
CA PRO A 56 4.66 -1.68 16.08
C PRO A 56 3.54 -2.03 15.09
N LEU A 57 2.42 -2.58 15.61
CA LEU A 57 1.25 -2.90 14.78
C LEU A 57 0.49 -1.64 14.37
N ARG A 58 0.52 -0.56 15.19
CA ARG A 58 -0.01 0.76 14.79
C ARG A 58 0.79 1.34 13.63
N LEU A 59 2.13 1.23 13.70
CA LEU A 59 3.01 1.66 12.61
C LEU A 59 2.75 0.85 11.33
N ALA A 60 2.65 -0.49 11.44
CA ALA A 60 2.32 -1.36 10.32
C ALA A 60 0.96 -1.00 9.70
N ARG A 61 -0.09 -0.75 10.53
CA ARG A 61 -1.40 -0.29 10.08
C ARG A 61 -1.32 1.03 9.31
N PHE A 62 -0.53 1.98 9.80
CA PHE A 62 -0.32 3.27 9.14
C PHE A 62 0.39 3.09 7.78
N ALA A 63 1.48 2.34 7.75
CA ALA A 63 2.25 2.09 6.53
C ALA A 63 1.42 1.34 5.47
N MET A 64 0.60 0.37 5.87
CA MET A 64 -0.21 -0.45 4.96
C MET A 64 -1.53 0.21 4.54
N ARG A 65 -1.88 1.37 5.11
CA ARG A 65 -3.13 2.08 4.81
C ARG A 65 -3.40 2.33 3.32
N PRO A 66 -2.40 2.62 2.46
CA PRO A 66 -2.64 2.77 1.02
C PRO A 66 -3.09 1.49 0.32
N LEU A 67 -2.76 0.32 0.87
CA LEU A 67 -3.09 -0.99 0.30
C LEU A 67 -4.35 -1.60 0.90
N PHE A 68 -4.62 -1.32 2.18
CA PHE A 68 -5.76 -1.87 2.89
C PHE A 68 -6.35 -0.88 3.89
N ASP A 69 -7.64 -0.60 3.75
CA ASP A 69 -8.37 0.30 4.64
C ASP A 69 -8.92 -0.47 5.87
N PHE A 70 -8.06 -0.67 6.86
CA PHE A 70 -8.42 -1.33 8.12
C PHE A 70 -9.53 -0.58 8.88
N THR A 71 -9.53 0.74 8.82
CA THR A 71 -10.52 1.59 9.50
C THR A 71 -11.86 1.55 8.79
N GLY A 72 -11.86 1.54 7.46
CA GLY A 72 -13.08 1.38 6.65
C GLY A 72 -13.74 0.02 6.85
N LEU A 73 -12.95 -1.06 6.92
CA LEU A 73 -13.49 -2.39 7.23
C LEU A 73 -14.15 -2.43 8.61
N ARG A 74 -13.51 -1.86 9.62
CA ARG A 74 -14.10 -1.75 10.96
C ARG A 74 -15.37 -0.92 10.94
N ALA A 75 -15.35 0.27 10.36
CA ALA A 75 -16.52 1.15 10.26
C ALA A 75 -17.68 0.51 9.48
N PHE A 76 -17.39 -0.28 8.44
CA PHE A 76 -18.40 -1.07 7.74
C PHE A 76 -19.07 -2.08 8.69
N ARG A 77 -18.29 -2.84 9.45
CA ARG A 77 -18.81 -3.83 10.39
C ARG A 77 -19.56 -3.20 11.57
N GLU A 78 -19.11 -2.05 12.05
CA GLU A 78 -19.81 -1.29 13.12
C GLU A 78 -21.23 -0.88 12.69
N ARG A 79 -21.44 -0.55 11.40
CA ARG A 79 -22.77 -0.24 10.87
C ARG A 79 -23.76 -1.42 10.88
N LEU A 80 -23.24 -2.63 10.96
CA LEU A 80 -24.07 -3.84 11.09
C LEU A 80 -24.48 -4.11 12.54
N HIS A 81 -24.17 -3.20 13.48
CA HIS A 81 -24.50 -3.24 14.90
C HIS A 81 -24.15 -4.60 15.57
N PRO A 82 -22.87 -5.03 15.52
CA PRO A 82 -22.47 -6.28 16.15
C PRO A 82 -22.73 -6.22 17.65
N LYS A 83 -23.25 -7.31 18.24
CA LYS A 83 -23.51 -7.41 19.69
C LYS A 83 -22.23 -7.33 20.53
N ALA A 84 -21.11 -7.81 19.99
CA ALA A 84 -19.82 -7.80 20.67
C ALA A 84 -18.65 -7.76 19.68
N TRP A 85 -17.55 -7.22 20.16
CA TRP A 85 -16.21 -7.31 19.53
C TRP A 85 -15.35 -8.20 20.41
N GLU A 86 -15.02 -9.40 19.93
CA GLU A 86 -14.17 -10.33 20.68
C GLU A 86 -12.72 -10.13 20.28
N PRO A 87 -11.77 -10.01 21.21
CA PRO A 87 -10.36 -9.95 20.89
C PRO A 87 -9.87 -11.31 20.38
N VAL A 88 -9.01 -11.29 19.39
CA VAL A 88 -8.36 -12.49 18.86
C VAL A 88 -6.89 -12.45 19.22
N PHE A 89 -6.41 -13.53 19.82
CA PHE A 89 -5.05 -13.66 20.32
C PHE A 89 -4.27 -14.66 19.48
N LEU A 90 -3.00 -14.35 19.24
CA LEU A 90 -2.03 -15.31 18.73
C LEU A 90 -1.38 -16.01 19.93
N VAL A 91 -1.63 -17.31 20.07
CA VAL A 91 -1.04 -18.14 21.13
C VAL A 91 0.18 -18.84 20.55
N TYR A 92 1.30 -18.78 21.26
CA TYR A 92 2.56 -19.40 20.85
C TYR A 92 3.36 -19.90 22.07
N PRO A 93 4.31 -20.85 21.89
CA PRO A 93 5.16 -21.34 22.96
C PRO A 93 6.04 -20.22 23.54
N HIS A 94 6.15 -20.15 24.86
CA HIS A 94 6.90 -19.08 25.55
C HIS A 94 8.42 -19.11 25.26
N SER A 95 8.95 -20.26 24.81
CA SER A 95 10.35 -20.45 24.46
C SER A 95 10.77 -19.79 23.14
N GLU A 96 9.83 -19.33 22.33
CA GLU A 96 10.11 -18.83 21.00
C GLU A 96 9.80 -17.33 20.87
N SER A 97 10.44 -16.66 19.89
CA SER A 97 10.23 -15.26 19.65
C SER A 97 8.84 -15.00 19.04
N TRP A 98 8.08 -14.07 19.65
CA TRP A 98 6.78 -13.64 19.13
C TRP A 98 6.83 -13.14 17.68
N VAL A 99 7.98 -12.60 17.23
CA VAL A 99 8.17 -12.11 15.86
C VAL A 99 8.09 -13.26 14.85
N VAL A 100 8.70 -14.40 15.16
CA VAL A 100 8.67 -15.60 14.29
C VAL A 100 7.23 -16.05 14.10
N HIS A 101 6.46 -16.15 15.18
CA HIS A 101 5.05 -16.60 15.12
C HIS A 101 4.13 -15.62 14.39
N ILE A 102 4.36 -14.30 14.51
CA ILE A 102 3.64 -13.33 13.68
C ILE A 102 3.98 -13.52 12.20
N VAL A 103 5.26 -13.70 11.86
CA VAL A 103 5.67 -13.94 10.47
C VAL A 103 5.04 -15.24 9.94
N ASP A 104 5.02 -16.30 10.73
CA ASP A 104 4.41 -17.59 10.33
C ASP A 104 2.88 -17.48 10.16
N ALA A 105 2.20 -16.77 11.05
CA ALA A 105 0.78 -16.48 10.90
C ALA A 105 0.50 -15.68 9.62
N LEU A 106 1.30 -14.63 9.36
CA LEU A 106 1.19 -13.84 8.13
C LEU A 106 1.49 -14.67 6.88
N ARG A 107 2.47 -15.59 6.94
CA ARG A 107 2.77 -16.51 5.83
C ARG A 107 1.62 -17.47 5.56
N ALA A 108 0.98 -17.98 6.61
CA ALA A 108 -0.21 -18.83 6.48
C ALA A 108 -1.35 -18.08 5.78
N PHE A 109 -1.66 -16.84 6.19
CA PHE A 109 -2.64 -15.98 5.51
C PHE A 109 -2.26 -15.64 4.07
N ALA A 110 -0.97 -15.51 3.78
CA ALA A 110 -0.45 -15.21 2.44
C ALA A 110 -0.36 -16.42 1.50
N GLY A 111 -0.81 -17.60 1.93
CA GLY A 111 -0.69 -18.83 1.14
C GLY A 111 0.76 -19.29 0.98
N GLY A 112 1.58 -19.15 2.04
CA GLY A 112 2.94 -19.65 2.15
C GLY A 112 4.05 -18.66 1.80
N SER A 113 3.79 -17.62 0.99
CA SER A 113 4.83 -16.65 0.59
C SER A 113 4.36 -15.19 0.73
N LEU A 114 4.87 -14.50 1.75
CA LEU A 114 4.62 -13.06 1.97
C LEU A 114 5.09 -12.20 0.79
N VAL A 115 6.25 -12.55 0.19
CA VAL A 115 6.80 -11.81 -0.94
C VAL A 115 5.88 -11.90 -2.16
N ARG A 116 5.43 -13.11 -2.51
CA ARG A 116 4.52 -13.33 -3.63
C ARG A 116 3.16 -12.68 -3.39
N PHE A 117 2.63 -12.78 -2.18
CA PHE A 117 1.39 -12.12 -1.77
C PHE A 117 1.51 -10.60 -1.87
N GLY A 118 2.57 -10.02 -1.28
CA GLY A 118 2.86 -8.59 -1.32
C GLY A 118 3.02 -8.07 -2.76
N ALA A 119 3.82 -8.74 -3.59
CA ALA A 119 4.02 -8.37 -4.98
C ALA A 119 2.70 -8.39 -5.78
N ARG A 120 1.87 -9.45 -5.62
CA ARG A 120 0.56 -9.52 -6.27
C ARG A 120 -0.38 -8.41 -5.80
N SER A 121 -0.40 -8.12 -4.50
CA SER A 121 -1.24 -7.08 -3.92
C SER A 121 -0.81 -5.70 -4.42
N LEU A 122 0.50 -5.42 -4.45
CA LEU A 122 1.06 -4.16 -4.94
C LEU A 122 0.75 -3.94 -6.43
N VAL A 123 0.89 -4.96 -7.26
CA VAL A 123 0.61 -4.85 -8.72
C VAL A 123 -0.89 -4.72 -8.99
N ARG A 124 -1.73 -5.41 -8.24
CA ARG A 124 -3.18 -5.41 -8.46
C ARG A 124 -3.88 -4.18 -7.90
N HIS A 125 -3.38 -3.64 -6.79
CA HIS A 125 -4.00 -2.49 -6.14
C HIS A 125 -3.58 -1.18 -6.85
N PRO A 126 -4.51 -0.27 -7.17
CA PRO A 126 -4.19 0.98 -7.86
C PRO A 126 -3.25 1.90 -7.07
N SER A 127 -3.22 1.76 -5.74
CA SER A 127 -2.28 2.48 -4.86
C SER A 127 -0.92 1.80 -4.73
N GLY A 128 -0.77 0.58 -5.24
CA GLY A 128 0.44 -0.23 -5.08
C GLY A 128 1.69 0.43 -5.68
N PRO A 129 1.68 0.81 -6.96
CA PRO A 129 2.84 1.41 -7.60
C PRO A 129 3.37 2.66 -6.89
N PRO A 130 2.57 3.70 -6.60
CA PRO A 130 3.07 4.88 -5.89
C PRO A 130 3.51 4.56 -4.46
N TRP A 131 2.86 3.62 -3.76
CA TRP A 131 3.29 3.21 -2.43
C TRP A 131 4.63 2.47 -2.46
N LEU A 132 4.83 1.55 -3.42
CA LEU A 132 6.09 0.82 -3.61
C LEU A 132 7.26 1.76 -3.85
N LEU A 133 7.04 2.84 -4.59
CA LEU A 133 8.07 3.85 -4.87
C LEU A 133 8.33 4.78 -3.68
N ALA A 134 7.31 5.09 -2.88
CA ALA A 134 7.45 5.94 -1.70
C ALA A 134 8.28 5.26 -0.59
N LEU A 135 8.18 3.94 -0.45
CA LEU A 135 8.76 3.20 0.66
C LEU A 135 10.29 3.25 0.69
N PRO A 136 11.04 3.04 -0.42
CA PRO A 136 12.50 3.12 -0.42
C PRO A 136 13.04 4.55 -0.37
N LEU A 137 12.25 5.56 -0.73
CA LEU A 137 12.71 6.96 -0.68
C LEU A 137 13.00 7.42 0.74
N VAL A 138 12.27 6.91 1.74
CA VAL A 138 12.49 7.32 3.15
C VAL A 138 13.88 6.91 3.64
N PRO A 139 14.27 5.61 3.63
CA PRO A 139 15.62 5.22 4.04
C PRO A 139 16.72 5.82 3.13
N TRP A 140 16.44 6.05 1.84
CA TRP A 140 17.34 6.72 0.94
C TRP A 140 17.60 8.17 1.36
N SER A 141 16.55 8.96 1.62
CA SER A 141 16.65 10.35 2.11
C SER A 141 17.37 10.44 3.45
N VAL A 142 17.14 9.46 4.35
CA VAL A 142 17.88 9.38 5.62
C VAL A 142 19.35 9.13 5.38
N GLY A 143 19.71 8.26 4.43
CA GLY A 143 21.09 8.02 4.03
C GLY A 143 21.78 9.26 3.45
N LEU A 144 21.10 10.00 2.57
CA LEU A 144 21.62 11.25 2.02
C LEU A 144 21.79 12.33 3.10
N ALA A 145 20.85 12.47 4.02
CA ALA A 145 20.94 13.40 5.14
C ALA A 145 22.12 13.03 6.07
N TRP A 146 22.32 11.76 6.34
CA TRP A 146 23.47 11.28 7.10
C TRP A 146 24.80 11.60 6.41
N LEU A 147 24.90 11.40 5.10
CA LEU A 147 26.09 11.78 4.33
C LEU A 147 26.35 13.28 4.36
N ALA A 148 25.30 14.10 4.26
CA ALA A 148 25.43 15.56 4.38
C ALA A 148 25.94 15.99 5.76
N LEU A 149 25.41 15.39 6.83
CA LEU A 149 25.80 15.67 8.22
C LEU A 149 27.21 15.16 8.58
N SER A 150 27.62 14.03 8.01
CA SER A 150 28.93 13.42 8.28
C SER A 150 30.09 14.06 7.51
N HIS A 151 29.85 15.14 6.77
CA HIS A 151 30.83 15.80 5.91
C HIS A 151 31.50 14.90 4.86
N ARG A 152 30.83 13.79 4.50
CA ARG A 152 31.28 12.83 3.48
C ARG A 152 30.74 13.13 2.08
N ALA A 153 30.03 14.25 1.92
CA ALA A 153 29.50 14.72 0.64
C ALA A 153 30.51 14.73 -0.52
N PRO A 154 31.77 15.11 -0.31
CA PRO A 154 32.78 15.14 -1.40
C PRO A 154 33.05 13.78 -2.04
N TRP A 155 32.81 12.67 -1.32
CA TRP A 155 32.99 11.31 -1.88
C TRP A 155 32.04 11.01 -3.04
N LEU A 156 30.88 11.67 -3.06
CA LEU A 156 29.90 11.50 -4.14
C LEU A 156 29.96 12.63 -5.18
N GLY A 157 30.93 13.54 -5.06
CA GLY A 157 31.05 14.68 -5.96
C GLY A 157 29.98 15.76 -5.74
N PHE A 158 29.32 15.76 -4.58
CA PHE A 158 28.30 16.74 -4.22
C PHE A 158 28.79 17.70 -3.13
N SER A 159 28.28 18.93 -3.16
CA SER A 159 28.36 19.82 -2.00
C SER A 159 27.30 19.45 -0.96
N ALA A 160 27.51 19.84 0.29
CA ALA A 160 26.53 19.60 1.36
C ALA A 160 25.15 20.26 1.03
N SER A 161 25.17 21.46 0.44
CA SER A 161 23.94 22.14 0.01
C SER A 161 23.19 21.37 -1.09
N GLN A 162 23.89 20.76 -2.03
CA GLN A 162 23.27 19.90 -3.05
C GLN A 162 22.64 18.66 -2.44
N LEU A 163 23.30 18.01 -1.48
CA LEU A 163 22.71 16.86 -0.78
C LEU A 163 21.45 17.24 -0.02
N TRP A 164 21.41 18.37 0.67
CA TRP A 164 20.22 18.86 1.33
C TRP A 164 19.09 19.20 0.35
N ALA A 165 19.40 19.74 -0.83
CA ALA A 165 18.42 19.97 -1.87
C ALA A 165 17.81 18.65 -2.37
N TRP A 166 18.62 17.60 -2.55
CA TRP A 166 18.13 16.24 -2.90
C TRP A 166 17.27 15.64 -1.80
N VAL A 167 17.68 15.74 -0.54
CA VAL A 167 16.87 15.28 0.61
C VAL A 167 15.50 15.96 0.61
N ALA A 168 15.47 17.28 0.44
CA ALA A 168 14.20 18.02 0.40
C ALA A 168 13.33 17.59 -0.79
N PHE A 169 13.93 17.40 -1.96
CA PHE A 169 13.23 16.93 -3.15
C PHE A 169 12.62 15.52 -2.95
N ASP A 170 13.41 14.57 -2.44
CA ASP A 170 12.98 13.20 -2.17
C ASP A 170 11.85 13.14 -1.15
N LEU A 171 11.90 13.98 -0.11
CA LEU A 171 10.83 14.06 0.89
C LEU A 171 9.52 14.59 0.28
N VAL A 172 9.60 15.60 -0.58
CA VAL A 172 8.42 16.12 -1.31
C VAL A 172 7.86 15.05 -2.23
N LEU A 173 8.73 14.34 -2.97
CA LEU A 173 8.35 13.24 -3.86
C LEU A 173 7.71 12.09 -3.06
N ALA A 174 8.32 11.67 -1.96
CA ALA A 174 7.78 10.61 -1.08
C ALA A 174 6.39 10.98 -0.52
N LEU A 175 6.21 12.23 -0.10
CA LEU A 175 4.91 12.73 0.37
C LEU A 175 3.87 12.75 -0.76
N GLY A 176 4.27 13.19 -1.95
CA GLY A 176 3.43 13.18 -3.14
C GLY A 176 2.99 11.77 -3.52
N LEU A 177 3.92 10.82 -3.56
CA LEU A 177 3.68 9.39 -3.81
C LEU A 177 2.74 8.79 -2.76
N TYR A 178 2.99 9.05 -1.48
CA TYR A 178 2.13 8.58 -0.40
C TYR A 178 0.70 9.14 -0.53
N ARG A 179 0.54 10.42 -0.82
CA ARG A 179 -0.78 11.04 -1.05
C ARG A 179 -1.49 10.48 -2.29
N ALA A 180 -0.73 10.19 -3.35
CA ALA A 180 -1.26 9.52 -4.55
C ALA A 180 -1.68 8.07 -4.24
N ALA A 181 -0.92 7.36 -3.39
CA ALA A 181 -1.26 6.03 -2.94
C ALA A 181 -2.54 5.99 -2.09
N LEU A 182 -2.76 6.98 -1.22
CA LEU A 182 -4.00 7.07 -0.42
C LEU A 182 -5.25 7.27 -1.29
N ARG A 183 -5.13 8.02 -2.38
CA ARG A 183 -6.25 8.31 -3.30
C ARG A 183 -5.72 8.39 -4.73
N PRO A 184 -5.65 7.28 -5.46
CA PRO A 184 -5.06 7.20 -6.79
C PRO A 184 -5.99 7.87 -7.83
N ARG A 185 -5.88 9.19 -7.94
CA ARG A 185 -6.56 10.01 -8.95
C ARG A 185 -5.53 10.57 -9.92
N LEU A 186 -5.89 10.71 -11.19
CA LEU A 186 -5.03 11.30 -12.22
C LEU A 186 -4.45 12.66 -11.81
N THR A 187 -5.28 13.52 -11.21
CA THR A 187 -4.87 14.84 -10.71
C THR A 187 -3.73 14.80 -9.67
N ARG A 188 -3.50 13.66 -9.04
CA ARG A 188 -2.40 13.44 -8.09
C ARG A 188 -1.25 12.65 -8.69
N LEU A 189 -1.55 11.68 -9.55
CA LEU A 189 -0.54 10.83 -10.18
C LEU A 189 0.28 11.61 -11.21
N VAL A 190 -0.35 12.43 -12.04
CA VAL A 190 0.34 13.19 -13.10
C VAL A 190 1.43 14.13 -12.56
N PRO A 191 1.17 15.00 -11.56
CA PRO A 191 2.23 15.84 -10.99
C PRO A 191 3.39 15.01 -10.42
N VAL A 192 3.09 13.93 -9.71
CA VAL A 192 4.11 13.08 -9.11
C VAL A 192 4.93 12.35 -10.18
N ALA A 193 4.29 11.89 -11.25
CA ALA A 193 4.99 11.30 -12.40
C ALA A 193 5.90 12.33 -13.11
N ALA A 194 5.45 13.57 -13.25
CA ALA A 194 6.27 14.65 -13.81
C ALA A 194 7.49 14.94 -12.91
N PHE A 195 7.31 15.02 -11.59
CA PHE A 195 8.41 15.18 -10.65
C PHE A 195 9.41 14.03 -10.72
N ALA A 196 8.94 12.77 -10.79
CA ALA A 196 9.82 11.61 -10.95
C ALA A 196 10.57 11.61 -12.30
N ALA A 197 9.95 12.10 -13.37
CA ALA A 197 10.61 12.25 -14.67
C ALA A 197 11.71 13.34 -14.64
N ILE A 198 11.46 14.45 -13.94
CA ILE A 198 12.47 15.50 -13.71
C ILE A 198 13.65 14.94 -12.92
N ASP A 199 13.38 14.17 -11.85
CA ASP A 199 14.40 13.50 -11.06
C ASP A 199 15.25 12.55 -11.91
N ALA A 200 14.62 11.72 -12.74
CA ALA A 200 15.30 10.83 -13.66
C ALA A 200 16.20 11.60 -14.65
N ALA A 201 15.71 12.70 -15.21
CA ALA A 201 16.47 13.53 -16.14
C ALA A 201 17.68 14.21 -15.48
N LEU A 202 17.50 14.76 -14.28
CA LEU A 202 18.57 15.41 -13.51
C LEU A 202 19.62 14.38 -13.08
N SER A 203 19.21 13.21 -12.60
CA SER A 203 20.10 12.12 -12.20
C SER A 203 20.91 11.59 -13.39
N LEU A 204 20.28 11.43 -14.56
CA LEU A 204 20.95 11.01 -15.79
C LEU A 204 21.95 12.07 -16.26
N HIS A 205 21.55 13.35 -16.28
CA HIS A 205 22.43 14.45 -16.65
C HIS A 205 23.69 14.50 -15.75
N HIS A 206 23.47 14.42 -14.42
CA HIS A 206 24.56 14.38 -13.44
C HIS A 206 25.51 13.21 -13.68
N ALA A 207 24.99 12.01 -13.92
CA ALA A 207 25.81 10.83 -14.20
C ALA A 207 26.64 10.94 -15.46
N VAL A 208 26.11 11.56 -16.53
CA VAL A 208 26.84 11.80 -17.79
C VAL A 208 27.96 12.81 -17.60
N VAL A 209 27.70 13.88 -16.84
CA VAL A 209 28.68 14.96 -16.63
C VAL A 209 29.81 14.52 -15.68
N THR A 210 29.50 13.77 -14.64
CA THR A 210 30.48 13.38 -13.59
C THR A 210 31.03 11.97 -13.76
N GLY A 211 30.58 11.21 -14.76
CA GLY A 211 30.79 9.76 -14.90
C GLY A 211 32.18 9.27 -15.30
N ARG A 212 33.23 10.09 -15.26
CA ARG A 212 34.58 9.65 -15.65
C ARG A 212 35.44 9.34 -14.42
N GLY A 213 35.77 8.05 -14.19
CA GLY A 213 36.86 7.64 -13.28
C GLY A 213 36.46 7.15 -11.89
N ALA A 214 35.27 6.58 -11.70
CA ALA A 214 34.81 6.14 -10.39
C ALA A 214 35.31 4.74 -9.96
N ALA A 215 35.64 4.57 -8.67
CA ALA A 215 35.86 3.28 -8.04
C ALA A 215 34.57 2.40 -8.08
N SER A 216 34.70 1.06 -8.00
CA SER A 216 33.59 0.12 -8.21
C SER A 216 32.35 0.38 -7.33
N VAL A 217 32.53 0.74 -6.07
CA VAL A 217 31.42 1.05 -5.13
C VAL A 217 30.72 2.34 -5.53
N GLU A 218 31.47 3.36 -5.91
CA GLU A 218 30.94 4.64 -6.37
C GLU A 218 30.18 4.51 -7.69
N ALA A 219 30.67 3.67 -8.60
CA ALA A 219 29.97 3.35 -9.86
C ALA A 219 28.62 2.65 -9.58
N THR A 220 28.57 1.73 -8.60
CA THR A 220 27.33 1.06 -8.20
C THR A 220 26.32 2.03 -7.62
N LEU A 221 26.74 2.91 -6.71
CA LEU A 221 25.87 3.92 -6.11
C LEU A 221 25.33 4.91 -7.14
N ARG A 222 26.18 5.36 -8.08
CA ARG A 222 25.77 6.20 -9.21
C ARG A 222 24.79 5.51 -10.12
N PHE A 223 25.01 4.23 -10.44
CA PHE A 223 24.07 3.44 -11.24
C PHE A 223 22.71 3.34 -10.54
N LEU A 224 22.66 3.05 -9.24
CA LEU A 224 21.42 2.99 -8.47
C LEU A 224 20.72 4.35 -8.41
N ALA A 225 21.48 5.43 -8.24
CA ALA A 225 20.95 6.80 -8.22
C ALA A 225 20.27 7.21 -9.55
N VAL A 226 20.70 6.65 -10.67
CA VAL A 226 20.08 6.89 -12.00
C VAL A 226 18.96 5.88 -12.29
N ALA A 227 19.21 4.60 -12.02
CA ALA A 227 18.29 3.53 -12.36
C ALA A 227 16.97 3.64 -11.57
N ALA A 228 17.05 4.00 -10.28
CA ALA A 228 15.86 4.09 -9.43
C ALA A 228 14.84 5.15 -9.90
N PRO A 229 15.23 6.42 -10.18
CA PRO A 229 14.31 7.41 -10.74
C PRO A 229 13.76 7.04 -12.12
N CYS A 230 14.61 6.46 -13.01
CA CYS A 230 14.18 6.02 -14.33
C CYS A 230 13.11 4.91 -14.23
N CYS A 231 13.35 3.88 -13.42
CA CYS A 231 12.36 2.83 -13.16
C CYS A 231 11.09 3.40 -12.51
N GLY A 232 11.25 4.33 -11.58
CA GLY A 232 10.16 5.01 -10.91
C GLY A 232 9.25 5.77 -11.87
N SER A 233 9.80 6.53 -12.79
CA SER A 233 9.05 7.29 -13.79
C SER A 233 8.28 6.38 -14.76
N VAL A 234 8.86 5.25 -15.17
CA VAL A 234 8.18 4.23 -16.00
C VAL A 234 7.00 3.61 -15.23
N VAL A 235 7.21 3.23 -13.98
CA VAL A 235 6.15 2.63 -13.13
C VAL A 235 5.00 3.62 -12.91
N LEU A 236 5.30 4.89 -12.67
CA LEU A 236 4.28 5.94 -12.50
C LEU A 236 3.55 6.25 -13.80
N GLY A 237 4.25 6.29 -14.93
CA GLY A 237 3.64 6.43 -16.26
C GLY A 237 2.63 5.31 -16.51
N TRP A 238 3.01 4.06 -16.23
CA TRP A 238 2.11 2.92 -16.33
C TRP A 238 0.91 3.01 -15.36
N ALA A 239 1.11 3.49 -14.12
CA ALA A 239 0.02 3.73 -13.16
C ALA A 239 -0.95 4.81 -13.66
N CYS A 240 -0.46 5.86 -14.29
CA CYS A 240 -1.29 6.89 -14.94
C CYS A 240 -2.14 6.30 -16.08
N LEU A 241 -1.54 5.50 -16.95
CA LEU A 241 -2.26 4.85 -18.05
C LEU A 241 -3.39 3.95 -17.53
N ARG A 242 -3.13 3.13 -16.52
CA ARG A 242 -4.17 2.31 -15.87
C ARG A 242 -5.29 3.14 -15.22
N ALA A 243 -4.94 4.26 -14.61
CA ALA A 243 -5.92 5.16 -14.03
C ALA A 243 -6.81 5.81 -15.13
N CYS A 244 -6.24 6.18 -16.27
CA CYS A 244 -6.97 6.66 -17.44
C CYS A 244 -7.96 5.61 -17.99
N GLU A 245 -7.52 4.37 -18.17
CA GLU A 245 -8.37 3.27 -18.64
C GLU A 245 -9.53 2.99 -17.70
N SER A 246 -9.28 3.04 -16.38
CA SER A 246 -10.33 2.82 -15.38
C SER A 246 -11.36 3.93 -15.37
N TRP A 247 -10.94 5.17 -15.62
CA TRP A 247 -11.81 6.34 -15.73
C TRP A 247 -12.66 6.29 -17.01
N GLY A 248 -12.06 5.94 -18.14
CA GLY A 248 -12.77 5.78 -19.41
C GLY A 248 -13.87 4.72 -19.33
N ARG A 249 -13.59 3.55 -18.70
CA ARG A 249 -14.60 2.50 -18.50
C ARG A 249 -15.77 2.94 -17.62
N LYS A 250 -15.52 3.74 -16.57
CA LYS A 250 -16.59 4.26 -15.69
C LYS A 250 -17.51 5.23 -16.43
N ASN A 251 -16.97 6.09 -17.28
CA ASN A 251 -17.75 7.04 -18.05
C ASN A 251 -18.54 6.38 -19.18
N ALA A 252 -17.99 5.37 -19.84
CA ALA A 252 -18.69 4.58 -20.85
C ALA A 252 -19.92 3.82 -20.28
N THR A 253 -19.84 3.37 -19.01
CA THR A 253 -20.98 2.71 -18.35
C THR A 253 -22.03 3.69 -17.83
N SER A 254 -21.69 4.94 -17.53
CA SER A 254 -22.66 5.95 -17.10
C SER A 254 -23.49 6.56 -18.24
N SER A 255 -23.00 6.48 -19.48
CA SER A 255 -23.71 6.95 -20.67
C SER A 255 -24.77 5.97 -21.21
N VAL A 256 -24.84 4.75 -20.68
CA VAL A 256 -25.78 3.68 -21.08
C VAL A 256 -26.96 3.56 -20.10
N VAL A 257 -27.29 4.58 -19.31
CA VAL A 257 -28.58 4.61 -18.61
C VAL A 257 -29.65 5.03 -19.62
N PRO A 258 -30.55 4.15 -20.08
CA PRO A 258 -31.65 4.56 -20.94
C PRO A 258 -32.55 5.48 -20.13
N SER A 259 -32.75 6.69 -20.63
CA SER A 259 -33.87 7.54 -20.23
C SER A 259 -35.16 6.85 -20.69
N LYS A 260 -35.71 5.99 -19.88
CA LYS A 260 -37.09 5.51 -20.03
C LYS A 260 -37.58 4.96 -18.69
N LEU A 261 -38.32 5.74 -17.97
CA LEU A 261 -39.73 5.48 -17.62
C LEU A 261 -40.25 6.67 -16.84
#